data_18f7b7e08421f1a6f9306b8c7a0fa084
#
_entry.id   18f7b7e08421f1a6f9306b8c7a0fa084
#
_cell.length_a   1.000
_cell.length_b   1.000
_cell.length_c   1.000
_cell.angle_alpha   90.00
_cell.angle_beta   90.00
_cell.angle_gamma   90.00
#
_symmetry.space_group_name_H-M   'P 1'
#
loop_
_entity.id
_entity.type
_entity.pdbx_description
1 polymer ?
#
loop_
_entity_poly.entity_id
_entity_poly.type
_entity_poly.pdbx_seq_one_letter_code
_entity_poly.pdbx_strand_id
1 'polypeptide(L)'
;MKLTISSALLAAILCALSIGCGDPNAFDEGTVKGAAQAQPFQLDSEQVNMNPTQLACGANDDLWEAPVIGSDRTVSRLQQKGRDLNFTDDISSDELGHQWPYTQVRGKFPLQVDQVISIKDGEDKDTKIVQARVGIRIAEPCFDTPLYILGVRKGQYRDDLPATLQYERAGDGWHLTKVVH
;
A
#
# COMPACT_ATOMS: atom_id res chain seq x y z
N MET A 1 30.59 -45.60 43.09
CA MET A 1 30.89 -44.80 41.89
C MET A 1 29.82 -43.76 41.74
N LYS A 2 30.14 -42.51 42.01
CA LYS A 2 29.25 -41.37 41.87
C LYS A 2 29.56 -40.71 40.54
N LEU A 3 28.60 -40.68 39.59
CA LEU A 3 28.69 -39.88 38.38
C LEU A 3 27.94 -38.56 38.60
N THR A 4 28.69 -37.50 38.62
CA THR A 4 28.21 -36.13 38.60
C THR A 4 27.96 -35.75 37.15
N ILE A 5 26.70 -35.45 36.81
CA ILE A 5 26.32 -34.93 35.50
C ILE A 5 26.39 -33.40 35.57
N SER A 6 27.32 -32.89 34.81
CA SER A 6 27.56 -31.46 34.63
C SER A 6 26.40 -30.78 33.91
N SER A 7 25.99 -29.67 34.47
CA SER A 7 24.98 -28.77 33.86
C SER A 7 25.51 -28.18 32.57
N ALA A 8 24.91 -28.55 31.46
CA ALA A 8 25.15 -27.92 30.17
C ALA A 8 24.45 -26.55 30.10
N LEU A 9 25.26 -25.53 29.87
CA LEU A 9 24.86 -24.16 29.59
C LEU A 9 23.84 -24.11 28.43
N LEU A 10 22.67 -23.61 28.73
CA LEU A 10 21.74 -23.15 27.71
C LEU A 10 22.26 -21.78 27.23
N ALA A 11 23.01 -21.76 26.14
CA ALA A 11 23.35 -20.54 25.43
C ALA A 11 22.09 -20.06 24.70
N ALA A 12 21.41 -19.10 25.31
CA ALA A 12 20.39 -18.33 24.62
C ALA A 12 21.06 -17.49 23.51
N ILE A 13 20.91 -17.91 22.27
CA ILE A 13 21.25 -17.10 21.10
C ILE A 13 20.19 -16.00 21.01
N LEU A 14 20.49 -14.87 21.65
CA LEU A 14 19.82 -13.61 21.29
C LEU A 14 20.27 -13.28 19.87
N CYS A 15 19.42 -13.59 18.89
CA CYS A 15 19.48 -12.90 17.60
C CYS A 15 19.19 -11.43 17.87
N ALA A 16 20.25 -10.66 18.09
CA ALA A 16 20.18 -9.21 18.00
C ALA A 16 19.85 -8.88 16.54
N LEU A 17 18.55 -8.73 16.26
CA LEU A 17 18.09 -7.94 15.14
C LEU A 17 18.71 -6.57 15.35
N SER A 18 19.69 -6.24 14.52
CA SER A 18 20.23 -4.89 14.40
C SER A 18 19.15 -3.98 13.81
N ILE A 19 18.18 -3.66 14.67
CA ILE A 19 17.35 -2.48 14.47
C ILE A 19 18.34 -1.33 14.62
N GLY A 20 18.62 -0.65 13.52
CA GLY A 20 19.52 0.50 13.52
C GLY A 20 19.15 1.42 14.68
N CYS A 21 20.14 1.85 15.46
CA CYS A 21 20.01 2.88 16.49
C CYS A 21 19.67 4.23 15.80
N GLY A 22 18.49 4.34 15.23
CA GLY A 22 17.88 5.61 14.87
C GLY A 22 17.27 6.21 16.14
N ASP A 23 17.29 7.51 16.25
CA ASP A 23 16.54 8.23 17.30
C ASP A 23 15.06 7.79 17.18
N PRO A 24 14.46 7.16 18.22
CA PRO A 24 13.05 6.74 18.19
C PRO A 24 12.10 7.93 17.98
N ASN A 25 12.61 9.15 18.09
CA ASN A 25 11.89 10.38 17.82
C ASN A 25 12.13 10.92 16.41
N ALA A 26 13.09 10.37 15.65
CA ALA A 26 13.33 10.81 14.28
C ALA A 26 12.14 10.41 13.39
N PHE A 27 11.71 11.34 12.57
CA PHE A 27 10.72 11.07 11.53
C PHE A 27 11.42 11.15 10.17
N ASP A 28 11.75 9.99 9.65
CA ASP A 28 12.47 9.82 8.39
C ASP A 28 11.68 8.95 7.41
N GLU A 29 12.25 8.69 6.26
CA GLU A 29 11.64 7.82 5.24
C GLU A 29 11.39 6.40 5.74
N GLY A 30 12.26 5.85 6.58
CA GLY A 30 12.08 4.54 7.18
C GLY A 30 10.87 4.50 8.11
N THR A 31 10.71 5.53 8.92
CA THR A 31 9.55 5.74 9.80
C THR A 31 8.26 5.87 9.00
N VAL A 32 8.27 6.67 7.92
CA VAL A 32 7.11 6.81 7.01
C VAL A 32 6.68 5.46 6.46
N LYS A 33 7.62 4.70 5.91
CA LYS A 33 7.35 3.37 5.31
C LYS A 33 6.87 2.37 6.36
N GLY A 34 7.55 2.31 7.49
CA GLY A 34 7.22 1.39 8.58
C GLY A 34 5.82 1.64 9.16
N ALA A 35 5.49 2.90 9.46
CA ALA A 35 4.18 3.25 10.00
C ALA A 35 3.04 3.04 8.99
N ALA A 36 3.28 3.25 7.70
CA ALA A 36 2.29 2.99 6.65
C ALA A 36 1.98 1.49 6.50
N GLN A 37 2.97 0.62 6.72
CA GLN A 37 2.82 -0.82 6.61
C GLN A 37 2.30 -1.49 7.89
N ALA A 38 2.54 -0.88 9.05
CA ALA A 38 2.25 -1.48 10.35
C ALA A 38 0.76 -1.68 10.62
N GLN A 39 -0.09 -0.84 10.03
CA GLN A 39 -1.53 -0.90 10.25
C GLN A 39 -2.29 -0.76 8.93
N PRO A 40 -3.29 -1.64 8.68
CA PRO A 40 -4.19 -1.46 7.55
C PRO A 40 -4.93 -0.13 7.67
N PHE A 41 -4.87 0.66 6.61
CA PHE A 41 -5.55 1.94 6.51
C PHE A 41 -6.93 1.77 5.86
N GLN A 42 -7.94 2.48 6.38
CA GLN A 42 -9.28 2.47 5.80
C GLN A 42 -9.32 3.37 4.57
N LEU A 43 -9.63 2.78 3.42
CA LEU A 43 -9.92 3.51 2.19
C LEU A 43 -11.43 3.55 1.98
N ASP A 44 -11.99 4.73 1.73
CA ASP A 44 -13.42 4.91 1.53
C ASP A 44 -13.87 4.50 0.13
N SER A 45 -13.17 4.92 -0.89
CA SER A 45 -13.27 4.47 -2.27
C SER A 45 -12.11 5.09 -3.04
N GLU A 46 -11.15 4.27 -3.44
CA GLU A 46 -9.94 4.75 -4.08
C GLU A 46 -9.75 4.13 -5.43
N GLN A 47 -9.41 4.96 -6.40
CA GLN A 47 -9.06 4.49 -7.73
C GLN A 47 -7.65 3.91 -7.73
N VAL A 48 -7.51 2.73 -8.33
CA VAL A 48 -6.23 2.07 -8.51
C VAL A 48 -6.02 1.71 -9.97
N ASN A 49 -4.81 1.93 -10.46
CA ASN A 49 -4.41 1.53 -11.80
C ASN A 49 -3.87 0.11 -11.80
N MET A 50 -4.12 -0.59 -12.90
CA MET A 50 -3.60 -1.93 -13.13
C MET A 50 -2.69 -1.94 -14.35
N ASN A 51 -1.50 -2.47 -14.18
CA ASN A 51 -0.65 -2.73 -15.33
C ASN A 51 -1.16 -3.96 -16.13
N PRO A 52 -0.73 -4.14 -17.39
CA PRO A 52 -1.20 -5.25 -18.23
C PRO A 52 -0.95 -6.62 -17.63
N THR A 53 0.13 -6.80 -16.87
CA THR A 53 0.44 -8.07 -16.22
C THR A 53 -0.56 -8.37 -15.11
N GLN A 54 -0.90 -7.40 -14.28
CA GLN A 54 -1.91 -7.53 -13.24
C GLN A 54 -3.29 -7.79 -13.83
N LEU A 55 -3.64 -7.09 -14.93
CA LEU A 55 -4.91 -7.27 -15.62
C LEU A 55 -5.06 -8.69 -16.18
N ALA A 56 -4.03 -9.19 -16.86
CA ALA A 56 -4.03 -10.54 -17.43
C ALA A 56 -4.03 -11.63 -16.34
N CYS A 57 -3.23 -11.44 -15.29
CA CYS A 57 -3.17 -12.36 -14.16
C CYS A 57 -4.52 -12.47 -13.46
N GLY A 58 -5.16 -11.35 -13.14
CA GLY A 58 -6.45 -11.37 -12.46
C GLY A 58 -7.57 -11.98 -13.31
N ALA A 59 -7.51 -11.84 -14.63
CA ALA A 59 -8.44 -12.54 -15.51
C ALA A 59 -8.21 -14.07 -15.50
N ASN A 60 -6.97 -14.54 -15.43
CA ASN A 60 -6.64 -15.95 -15.33
C ASN A 60 -7.01 -16.55 -13.95
N ASP A 61 -7.03 -15.75 -12.92
CA ASP A 61 -7.35 -16.15 -11.54
C ASP A 61 -8.81 -15.86 -11.14
N ASP A 62 -9.67 -15.60 -12.12
CA ASP A 62 -11.11 -15.35 -11.94
C ASP A 62 -11.43 -14.14 -11.01
N LEU A 63 -10.56 -13.14 -10.97
CA LEU A 63 -10.86 -11.88 -10.28
C LEU A 63 -11.84 -11.03 -11.10
N TRP A 64 -11.70 -11.10 -12.41
CA TRP A 64 -12.57 -10.47 -13.41
C TRP A 64 -12.60 -11.28 -14.71
N GLU A 65 -13.56 -10.98 -15.56
CA GLU A 65 -13.66 -11.59 -16.89
C GLU A 65 -12.46 -11.20 -17.77
N ALA A 66 -12.21 -11.98 -18.82
CA ALA A 66 -11.19 -11.60 -19.80
C ALA A 66 -11.47 -10.20 -20.35
N PRO A 67 -10.47 -9.31 -20.38
CA PRO A 67 -10.67 -7.93 -20.82
C PRO A 67 -11.15 -7.87 -22.27
N VAL A 68 -12.20 -7.10 -22.51
CA VAL A 68 -12.61 -6.73 -23.86
C VAL A 68 -11.89 -5.44 -24.22
N ILE A 69 -10.96 -5.56 -25.16
CA ILE A 69 -10.17 -4.43 -25.65
C ILE A 69 -10.88 -3.87 -26.87
N GLY A 70 -11.51 -2.70 -26.69
CA GLY A 70 -12.07 -1.91 -27.81
C GLY A 70 -11.03 -0.95 -28.37
N SER A 71 -11.39 -0.23 -29.46
CA SER A 71 -10.52 0.80 -30.04
C SER A 71 -10.19 1.92 -29.05
N ASP A 72 -11.10 2.21 -28.15
CA ASP A 72 -11.06 3.40 -27.29
C ASP A 72 -11.05 3.08 -25.80
N ARG A 73 -11.39 1.86 -25.41
CA ARG A 73 -11.41 1.47 -23.99
C ARG A 73 -11.24 -0.01 -23.76
N THR A 74 -10.70 -0.35 -22.61
CA THR A 74 -10.69 -1.70 -22.05
C THR A 74 -11.78 -1.79 -20.99
N VAL A 75 -12.58 -2.85 -21.02
CA VAL A 75 -13.61 -3.12 -20.01
C VAL A 75 -13.50 -4.57 -19.60
N SER A 76 -13.59 -4.83 -18.29
CA SER A 76 -13.64 -6.18 -17.74
C SER A 76 -14.55 -6.20 -16.52
N ARG A 77 -15.50 -7.14 -16.50
CA ARG A 77 -16.45 -7.27 -15.39
C ARG A 77 -15.80 -7.93 -14.19
N LEU A 78 -16.02 -7.34 -13.03
CA LEU A 78 -15.56 -7.85 -11.75
C LEU A 78 -16.32 -9.12 -11.37
N GLN A 79 -15.58 -10.20 -11.05
CA GLN A 79 -16.13 -11.45 -10.55
C GLN A 79 -16.16 -11.48 -9.01
N GLN A 80 -16.77 -12.55 -8.43
CA GLN A 80 -16.96 -12.63 -7.00
C GLN A 80 -15.62 -12.65 -6.25
N LYS A 81 -14.64 -13.39 -6.72
CA LYS A 81 -13.30 -13.44 -6.11
C LYS A 81 -12.65 -12.05 -6.03
N GLY A 82 -12.81 -11.23 -7.07
CA GLY A 82 -12.34 -9.85 -7.05
C GLY A 82 -13.07 -8.99 -6.00
N ARG A 83 -14.38 -9.17 -5.86
CA ARG A 83 -15.16 -8.47 -4.80
C ARG A 83 -14.71 -8.87 -3.41
N ASP A 84 -14.37 -10.12 -3.19
CA ASP A 84 -13.85 -10.63 -1.91
C ASP A 84 -12.49 -10.01 -1.54
N LEU A 85 -11.75 -9.53 -2.53
CA LEU A 85 -10.53 -8.73 -2.37
C LEU A 85 -10.77 -7.23 -2.25
N ASN A 86 -12.04 -6.81 -2.06
CA ASN A 86 -12.45 -5.43 -1.91
C ASN A 86 -12.35 -4.54 -3.17
N PHE A 87 -12.28 -5.14 -4.36
CA PHE A 87 -12.58 -4.41 -5.59
C PHE A 87 -14.09 -4.13 -5.67
N THR A 88 -14.48 -2.92 -6.08
CA THR A 88 -15.88 -2.51 -6.05
C THR A 88 -16.48 -2.27 -7.43
N ASP A 89 -15.67 -1.91 -8.39
CA ASP A 89 -16.12 -1.54 -9.73
C ASP A 89 -15.49 -2.42 -10.81
N ASP A 90 -16.20 -2.55 -11.92
CA ASP A 90 -15.66 -3.16 -13.12
C ASP A 90 -14.41 -2.40 -13.58
N ILE A 91 -13.47 -3.15 -14.17
CA ILE A 91 -12.25 -2.56 -14.67
C ILE A 91 -12.55 -1.81 -15.95
N SER A 92 -12.15 -0.57 -16.05
CA SER A 92 -12.32 0.25 -17.23
C SER A 92 -11.09 1.13 -17.51
N SER A 93 -10.85 1.44 -18.76
CA SER A 93 -10.05 2.58 -19.18
C SER A 93 -10.99 3.63 -19.76
N ASP A 94 -10.77 4.89 -19.45
CA ASP A 94 -11.59 5.96 -20.02
C ASP A 94 -11.07 6.43 -21.39
N GLU A 95 -11.89 7.23 -22.07
CA GLU A 95 -11.60 7.80 -23.38
C GLU A 95 -10.47 8.86 -23.35
N LEU A 96 -10.05 9.27 -22.16
CA LEU A 96 -9.08 10.36 -21.96
C LEU A 96 -7.61 9.91 -22.02
N GLY A 97 -7.36 8.64 -22.37
CA GLY A 97 -6.03 8.14 -22.67
C GLY A 97 -5.21 7.78 -21.43
N HIS A 98 -5.84 7.29 -20.38
CA HIS A 98 -5.10 6.65 -19.31
C HIS A 98 -4.28 5.50 -19.86
N GLN A 99 -3.00 5.51 -19.54
CA GLN A 99 -2.08 4.48 -19.98
C GLN A 99 -2.48 3.10 -19.45
N TRP A 100 -3.25 3.06 -18.35
CA TRP A 100 -3.60 1.85 -17.63
C TRP A 100 -5.08 1.78 -17.30
N PRO A 101 -5.71 0.59 -17.44
CA PRO A 101 -7.04 0.35 -16.90
C PRO A 101 -7.07 0.55 -15.38
N TYR A 102 -8.20 0.97 -14.87
CA TYR A 102 -8.40 1.21 -13.44
C TYR A 102 -9.67 0.55 -12.92
N THR A 103 -9.74 0.38 -11.62
CA THR A 103 -10.93 -0.01 -10.84
C THR A 103 -10.96 0.77 -9.54
N GLN A 104 -11.99 0.57 -8.74
CA GLN A 104 -12.10 1.13 -7.40
C GLN A 104 -11.83 0.04 -6.37
N VAL A 105 -11.27 0.43 -5.24
CA VAL A 105 -11.14 -0.42 -4.06
C VAL A 105 -11.68 0.29 -2.83
N ARG A 106 -12.22 -0.50 -1.89
CA ARG A 106 -12.79 0.02 -0.65
C ARG A 106 -12.51 -0.94 0.48
N GLY A 107 -12.07 -0.43 1.63
CA GLY A 107 -11.82 -1.27 2.78
C GLY A 107 -10.46 -1.02 3.41
N LYS A 108 -10.00 -1.98 4.20
CA LYS A 108 -8.71 -1.88 4.91
C LYS A 108 -7.60 -2.55 4.12
N PHE A 109 -6.57 -1.79 3.80
CA PHE A 109 -5.39 -2.27 3.09
C PHE A 109 -4.11 -1.82 3.77
N PRO A 110 -3.06 -2.66 3.82
CA PRO A 110 -1.72 -2.19 4.11
C PRO A 110 -1.26 -1.23 3.00
N LEU A 111 -0.77 -0.05 3.38
CA LEU A 111 -0.19 0.88 2.43
C LEU A 111 1.30 0.58 2.25
N GLN A 112 1.75 0.64 1.02
CA GLN A 112 3.17 0.62 0.68
C GLN A 112 3.55 1.99 0.13
N VAL A 113 4.50 2.65 0.80
CA VAL A 113 5.10 3.88 0.32
C VAL A 113 6.25 3.51 -0.61
N ASP A 114 6.08 3.79 -1.88
CA ASP A 114 7.09 3.53 -2.92
C ASP A 114 8.19 4.60 -2.90
N GLN A 115 7.77 5.87 -2.90
CA GLN A 115 8.66 7.00 -2.91
C GLN A 115 8.17 8.10 -1.96
N VAL A 116 9.04 8.57 -1.08
CA VAL A 116 8.83 9.80 -0.30
C VAL A 116 9.34 10.98 -1.12
N ILE A 117 8.46 11.94 -1.40
CA ILE A 117 8.78 13.13 -2.20
C ILE A 117 9.18 14.27 -1.29
N SER A 118 8.43 14.49 -0.21
CA SER A 118 8.76 15.51 0.79
C SER A 118 8.16 15.19 2.15
N ILE A 119 8.83 15.64 3.19
CA ILE A 119 8.35 15.61 4.58
C ILE A 119 8.30 17.04 5.08
N LYS A 120 7.18 17.44 5.67
CA LYS A 120 6.97 18.77 6.25
C LYS A 120 6.37 18.63 7.64
N ASP A 121 6.62 19.64 8.50
CA ASP A 121 5.89 19.75 9.76
C ASP A 121 4.42 20.06 9.49
N GLY A 122 3.53 19.48 10.30
CA GLY A 122 2.12 19.80 10.32
C GLY A 122 1.80 21.05 11.13
N GLU A 123 0.57 21.14 11.62
CA GLU A 123 0.12 22.28 12.42
C GLU A 123 0.77 22.31 13.80
N ASP A 124 1.20 21.18 14.29
CA ASP A 124 1.90 21.01 15.56
C ASP A 124 3.15 20.14 15.42
N LYS A 125 3.97 20.08 16.48
CA LYS A 125 5.23 19.34 16.51
C LYS A 125 5.05 17.80 16.41
N ASP A 126 3.89 17.32 16.75
CA ASP A 126 3.56 15.89 16.78
C ASP A 126 2.80 15.45 15.50
N THR A 127 2.70 16.35 14.52
CA THR A 127 2.10 16.08 13.21
C THR A 127 3.13 16.26 12.09
N LYS A 128 3.15 15.33 11.14
CA LYS A 128 3.96 15.40 9.90
C LYS A 128 3.07 15.20 8.69
N ILE A 129 3.36 15.97 7.65
CA ILE A 129 2.70 15.87 6.34
C ILE A 129 3.74 15.39 5.34
N VAL A 130 3.43 14.27 4.70
CA VAL A 130 4.33 13.61 3.75
C VAL A 130 3.66 13.60 2.38
N GLN A 131 4.37 14.05 1.36
CA GLN A 131 3.98 13.79 -0.02
C GLN A 131 4.73 12.55 -0.51
N ALA A 132 4.01 11.56 -0.99
CA ALA A 132 4.58 10.29 -1.38
C ALA A 132 3.78 9.63 -2.51
N ARG A 133 4.43 8.77 -3.27
CA ARG A 133 3.72 7.78 -4.10
C ARG A 133 3.40 6.58 -3.23
N VAL A 134 2.14 6.20 -3.22
CA VAL A 134 1.66 5.09 -2.40
C VAL A 134 0.90 4.07 -3.24
N GLY A 135 0.98 2.83 -2.83
CA GLY A 135 0.19 1.73 -3.36
C GLY A 135 -0.47 0.96 -2.23
N ILE A 136 -1.44 0.15 -2.58
CA ILE A 136 -2.03 -0.81 -1.66
C ILE A 136 -1.48 -2.21 -1.94
N ARG A 137 -1.37 -3.02 -0.90
CA ARG A 137 -1.08 -4.44 -1.04
C ARG A 137 -2.36 -5.25 -0.94
N ILE A 138 -2.55 -6.12 -1.93
CA ILE A 138 -3.62 -7.11 -1.96
C ILE A 138 -2.98 -8.49 -1.77
N ALA A 139 -3.54 -9.30 -0.88
CA ALA A 139 -3.04 -10.64 -0.58
C ALA A 139 -3.44 -11.66 -1.67
N GLU A 140 -2.97 -11.43 -2.89
CA GLU A 140 -3.22 -12.26 -4.06
C GLU A 140 -1.94 -12.32 -4.91
N PRO A 141 -1.54 -13.49 -5.44
CA PRO A 141 -0.31 -13.63 -6.23
C PRO A 141 -0.18 -12.70 -7.43
N CYS A 142 -1.30 -12.26 -8.00
CA CYS A 142 -1.30 -11.29 -9.09
C CYS A 142 -0.79 -9.89 -8.70
N PHE A 143 -0.70 -9.60 -7.40
CA PHE A 143 -0.38 -8.28 -6.87
C PHE A 143 0.87 -8.31 -5.98
N ASP A 144 1.92 -9.01 -6.43
CA ASP A 144 3.25 -8.96 -5.81
C ASP A 144 3.85 -7.55 -5.84
N THR A 145 3.42 -6.73 -6.82
CA THR A 145 3.70 -5.29 -6.87
C THR A 145 2.52 -4.47 -6.37
N PRO A 146 2.77 -3.32 -5.69
CA PRO A 146 1.68 -2.48 -5.19
C PRO A 146 0.78 -1.95 -6.31
N LEU A 147 -0.51 -1.89 -6.04
CA LEU A 147 -1.43 -1.08 -6.83
C LEU A 147 -1.32 0.38 -6.40
N TYR A 148 -1.02 1.26 -7.33
CA TYR A 148 -0.90 2.68 -7.03
C TYR A 148 -2.26 3.32 -6.82
N ILE A 149 -2.38 4.07 -5.73
CA ILE A 149 -3.51 4.95 -5.48
C ILE A 149 -3.29 6.20 -6.31
N LEU A 150 -4.29 6.53 -7.14
CA LEU A 150 -4.25 7.73 -7.94
C LEU A 150 -4.82 8.91 -7.16
N GLY A 151 -4.08 10.00 -7.14
CA GLY A 151 -4.63 11.27 -6.74
C GLY A 151 -5.52 11.84 -7.84
N VAL A 152 -6.82 11.53 -7.82
CA VAL A 152 -7.76 12.06 -8.80
C VAL A 152 -8.28 13.42 -8.34
N ARG A 153 -7.82 14.50 -8.96
CA ARG A 153 -8.54 15.76 -8.91
C ARG A 153 -9.58 15.78 -10.02
N LYS A 154 -10.82 16.14 -9.68
CA LYS A 154 -11.92 16.25 -10.63
C LYS A 154 -11.47 16.94 -11.95
N GLY A 155 -11.41 16.18 -13.04
CA GLY A 155 -11.01 16.67 -14.36
C GLY A 155 -9.50 16.70 -14.66
N GLN A 156 -8.65 16.18 -13.77
CA GLN A 156 -7.21 16.03 -14.02
C GLN A 156 -6.76 14.64 -13.60
N TYR A 157 -6.56 13.79 -14.57
CA TYR A 157 -5.99 12.47 -14.36
C TYR A 157 -4.47 12.56 -14.59
N ARG A 158 -3.71 12.36 -13.54
CA ARG A 158 -2.26 12.24 -13.61
C ARG A 158 -1.82 11.02 -12.83
N ASP A 159 -1.16 10.11 -13.50
CA ASP A 159 -0.60 8.89 -12.91
C ASP A 159 0.55 9.18 -11.92
N ASP A 160 1.04 10.41 -11.90
CA ASP A 160 2.21 10.87 -11.15
C ASP A 160 1.86 11.77 -9.94
N LEU A 161 0.57 11.93 -9.60
CA LEU A 161 0.21 12.77 -8.45
C LEU A 161 0.56 12.07 -7.15
N PRO A 162 1.34 12.73 -6.28
CA PRO A 162 1.63 12.18 -4.96
C PRO A 162 0.39 12.25 -4.07
N ALA A 163 0.15 11.19 -3.30
CA ALA A 163 -0.76 11.24 -2.18
C ALA A 163 -0.15 12.06 -1.04
N THR A 164 -1.00 12.74 -0.28
CA THR A 164 -0.61 13.42 0.95
C THR A 164 -0.96 12.53 2.13
N LEU A 165 0.05 12.15 2.90
CA LEU A 165 -0.08 11.31 4.08
C LEU A 165 0.09 12.18 5.32
N GLN A 166 -0.82 12.05 6.28
CA GLN A 166 -0.71 12.69 7.58
C GLN A 166 -0.32 11.66 8.63
N TYR A 167 0.74 11.96 9.37
CA TYR A 167 1.21 11.15 10.48
C TYR A 167 1.06 11.94 11.77
N GLU A 168 0.66 11.24 12.83
CA GLU A 168 0.57 11.78 14.17
C GLU A 168 1.42 10.94 15.12
N ARG A 169 2.08 11.60 16.04
CA ARG A 169 2.91 10.97 17.04
C ARG A 169 2.07 10.63 18.26
N ALA A 170 2.08 9.36 18.65
CA ALA A 170 1.54 8.86 19.90
C ALA A 170 2.66 8.31 20.79
N GLY A 171 2.33 7.85 21.99
CA GLY A 171 3.32 7.39 22.97
C GLY A 171 4.18 6.21 22.52
N ASP A 172 3.72 5.44 21.56
CA ASP A 172 4.35 4.25 20.96
C ASP A 172 5.02 4.53 19.59
N GLY A 173 4.96 5.75 19.09
CA GLY A 173 5.62 6.16 17.85
C GLY A 173 4.74 6.95 16.90
N TRP A 174 5.10 6.92 15.62
CA TRP A 174 4.39 7.62 14.56
C TRP A 174 3.37 6.72 13.88
N HIS A 175 2.15 7.23 13.70
CA HIS A 175 1.02 6.53 13.09
C HIS A 175 0.50 7.28 11.88
N LEU A 176 0.19 6.55 10.80
CA LEU A 176 -0.52 7.11 9.66
C LEU A 176 -2.00 7.30 10.04
N THR A 177 -2.47 8.55 10.04
CA THR A 177 -3.85 8.89 10.45
C THR A 177 -4.74 9.26 9.28
N LYS A 178 -4.16 9.76 8.18
CA LYS A 178 -4.93 10.21 7.03
C LYS A 178 -4.18 10.07 5.71
N VAL A 179 -4.91 9.70 4.67
CA VAL A 179 -4.48 9.76 3.27
C VAL A 179 -5.38 10.75 2.54
N VAL A 180 -4.77 11.70 1.85
CA VAL A 180 -5.47 12.76 1.09
C VAL A 180 -4.85 12.87 -0.29
N HIS A 181 -5.65 12.95 -1.31
CA HIS A 181 -5.27 13.19 -2.71
C HIS A 181 -5.99 14.37 -3.33
#